data_7a50759312bf99ad99765a1df4a37e75
#
_entry.id   7a50759312bf99ad99765a1df4a37e75
#
_cell.length_a   1.000
_cell.length_b   1.000
_cell.length_c   1.000
_cell.angle_alpha   90.00
_cell.angle_beta   90.00
_cell.angle_gamma   90.00
#
_symmetry.space_group_name_H-M   'P 1'
#
loop_
_entity.id
_entity.type
_entity.pdbx_description
1 polymer ?
#
loop_
_entity_poly.entity_id
_entity_poly.type
_entity_poly.pdbx_seq_one_letter_code
_entity_poly.pdbx_strand_id
1 'polypeptide(L)'
;MLQVSEMWQKNDIFRDLLFHQPLLDVATSLIGPNVQLFHDQALYKPSKIGGAVPWHQDNGYWRCQPAELISICIALDDADTTNSCMNVLPGSHLEKPHNHSRAKQEQQELPSLLSVEVDESQSVSIPLKSGYAMVHHCLTLHRQIQTGQTKTVEPW
;
A
#
# COMPACT_ATOMS: atom_id res chain seq x y z
N MET A 1 -8.89 3.78 -8.80
CA MET A 1 -8.70 2.68 -7.82
C MET A 1 -9.98 2.55 -7.02
N LEU A 2 -10.47 1.33 -6.81
CA LEU A 2 -11.58 1.04 -5.91
C LEU A 2 -10.98 0.55 -4.58
N GLN A 3 -11.46 1.08 -3.48
CA GLN A 3 -11.04 0.72 -2.13
C GLN A 3 -12.26 0.22 -1.34
N VAL A 4 -12.13 -0.96 -0.75
CA VAL A 4 -13.17 -1.54 0.11
C VAL A 4 -12.54 -1.78 1.47
N SER A 5 -12.97 -1.01 2.46
CA SER A 5 -12.48 -1.09 3.84
C SER A 5 -13.22 -2.16 4.64
N GLU A 6 -12.58 -2.61 5.71
CA GLU A 6 -13.14 -3.56 6.69
C GLU A 6 -13.60 -4.88 6.05
N MET A 7 -12.74 -5.45 5.21
CA MET A 7 -13.02 -6.72 4.52
C MET A 7 -13.23 -7.86 5.52
N TRP A 8 -12.53 -7.82 6.65
CA TRP A 8 -12.66 -8.81 7.72
C TRP A 8 -14.09 -8.95 8.27
N GLN A 9 -14.90 -7.88 8.18
CA GLN A 9 -16.31 -7.89 8.57
C GLN A 9 -17.23 -8.40 7.47
N LYS A 10 -16.75 -8.42 6.22
CA LYS A 10 -17.57 -8.71 5.04
C LYS A 10 -17.46 -10.15 4.58
N ASN A 11 -16.34 -10.81 4.86
CA ASN A 11 -16.09 -12.17 4.41
C ASN A 11 -15.15 -12.92 5.36
N ASP A 12 -15.50 -14.15 5.69
CA ASP A 12 -14.77 -15.00 6.62
C ASP A 12 -13.33 -15.28 6.17
N ILE A 13 -13.08 -15.40 4.88
CA ILE A 13 -11.73 -15.61 4.32
C ILE A 13 -10.81 -14.46 4.72
N PHE A 14 -11.28 -13.21 4.60
CA PHE A 14 -10.48 -12.05 5.02
C PHE A 14 -10.32 -11.99 6.53
N ARG A 15 -11.33 -12.43 7.29
CA ARG A 15 -11.18 -12.53 8.74
C ARG A 15 -10.16 -13.59 9.12
N ASP A 16 -10.19 -14.77 8.51
CA ASP A 16 -9.26 -15.85 8.80
C ASP A 16 -7.81 -15.45 8.41
N LEU A 17 -7.66 -14.63 7.37
CA LEU A 17 -6.37 -14.09 6.97
C LEU A 17 -5.71 -13.23 8.06
N LEU A 18 -6.48 -12.52 8.89
CA LEU A 18 -5.94 -11.74 10.01
C LEU A 18 -5.31 -12.62 11.09
N PHE A 19 -5.71 -13.88 11.17
CA PHE A 19 -5.17 -14.85 12.12
C PHE A 19 -4.19 -15.84 11.47
N HIS A 20 -3.80 -15.58 10.22
CA HIS A 20 -2.85 -16.43 9.52
C HIS A 20 -1.47 -16.33 10.17
N GLN A 21 -1.03 -17.45 10.80
CA GLN A 21 0.14 -17.46 11.66
C GLN A 21 1.40 -16.87 11.01
N PRO A 22 1.76 -17.19 9.75
CA PRO A 22 2.93 -16.56 9.11
C PRO A 22 2.88 -15.03 9.02
N LEU A 23 1.69 -14.43 8.86
CA LEU A 23 1.55 -12.96 8.84
C LEU A 23 1.73 -12.38 10.24
N LEU A 24 1.17 -13.04 11.26
CA LEU A 24 1.33 -12.65 12.66
C LEU A 24 2.79 -12.77 13.11
N ASP A 25 3.49 -13.83 12.70
CA ASP A 25 4.91 -14.03 13.02
C ASP A 25 5.78 -12.90 12.43
N VAL A 26 5.51 -12.52 11.18
CA VAL A 26 6.19 -11.38 10.56
C VAL A 26 5.86 -10.08 11.30
N ALA A 27 4.58 -9.81 11.57
CA ALA A 27 4.17 -8.59 12.26
C ALA A 27 4.83 -8.50 13.64
N THR A 28 4.75 -9.55 14.45
CA THR A 28 5.32 -9.56 15.80
C THR A 28 6.84 -9.49 15.82
N SER A 29 7.52 -10.00 14.80
CA SER A 29 8.97 -9.87 14.66
C SER A 29 9.42 -8.44 14.36
N LEU A 30 8.57 -7.63 13.72
CA LEU A 30 8.91 -6.28 13.30
C LEU A 30 8.50 -5.20 14.31
N ILE A 31 7.31 -5.33 14.92
CA ILE A 31 6.76 -4.29 15.82
C ILE A 31 6.47 -4.80 17.23
N GLY A 32 6.96 -5.99 17.58
CA GLY A 32 6.84 -6.55 18.93
C GLY A 32 5.62 -7.46 19.11
N PRO A 33 5.53 -8.16 20.27
CA PRO A 33 4.57 -9.25 20.46
C PRO A 33 3.11 -8.82 20.61
N ASN A 34 2.84 -7.55 20.88
CA ASN A 34 1.50 -7.03 21.13
C ASN A 34 1.00 -6.28 19.89
N VAL A 35 0.62 -7.02 18.85
CA VAL A 35 0.08 -6.43 17.63
C VAL A 35 -1.43 -6.23 17.72
N GLN A 36 -1.91 -5.17 17.09
CA GLN A 36 -3.32 -4.86 16.97
C GLN A 36 -3.64 -4.51 15.52
N LEU A 37 -4.78 -5.00 15.01
CA LEU A 37 -5.28 -4.57 13.73
C LEU A 37 -5.67 -3.09 13.80
N PHE A 38 -5.04 -2.28 12.98
CA PHE A 38 -5.39 -0.88 12.82
C PHE A 38 -6.48 -0.70 11.76
N HIS A 39 -6.28 -1.30 10.59
CA HIS A 39 -7.16 -1.19 9.44
C HIS A 39 -6.88 -2.34 8.46
N ASP A 40 -7.91 -2.82 7.78
CA ASP A 40 -7.78 -3.69 6.61
C ASP A 40 -8.60 -3.19 5.43
N GLN A 41 -8.12 -3.48 4.23
CA GLN A 41 -8.78 -3.06 3.01
C GLN A 41 -8.38 -3.92 1.81
N ALA A 42 -9.29 -4.08 0.88
CA ALA A 42 -8.98 -4.56 -0.46
C ALA A 42 -8.89 -3.38 -1.42
N LEU A 43 -7.82 -3.37 -2.21
CA LEU A 43 -7.58 -2.35 -3.24
C LEU A 43 -7.68 -3.00 -4.61
N TYR A 44 -8.62 -2.54 -5.40
CA TYR A 44 -8.79 -2.98 -6.78
C TYR A 44 -8.42 -1.86 -7.75
N LYS A 45 -7.53 -2.16 -8.67
CA LYS A 45 -7.02 -1.25 -9.67
C LYS A 45 -7.33 -1.77 -11.05
N PRO A 46 -8.44 -1.32 -11.68
CA PRO A 46 -8.84 -1.82 -12.97
C PRO A 46 -7.77 -1.56 -14.03
N SER A 47 -7.62 -2.49 -14.96
CA SER A 47 -6.70 -2.36 -16.09
C SER A 47 -7.05 -1.12 -16.92
N LYS A 48 -6.06 -0.50 -17.56
CA LYS A 48 -6.16 0.70 -18.43
C LYS A 48 -6.61 1.98 -17.76
N ILE A 49 -7.53 1.93 -16.80
CA ILE A 49 -8.13 3.09 -16.14
C ILE A 49 -7.74 3.25 -14.67
N GLY A 50 -6.96 2.31 -14.14
CA GLY A 50 -6.46 2.38 -12.76
C GLY A 50 -5.47 3.54 -12.60
N GLY A 51 -5.90 4.64 -11.98
CA GLY A 51 -5.07 5.84 -11.77
C GLY A 51 -3.84 5.57 -10.93
N ALA A 52 -2.82 6.42 -11.06
CA ALA A 52 -1.64 6.39 -10.21
C ALA A 52 -1.99 6.72 -8.76
N VAL A 53 -1.22 6.16 -7.83
CA VAL A 53 -1.16 6.61 -6.44
C VAL A 53 0.18 7.33 -6.28
N PRO A 54 0.19 8.64 -6.03
CA PRO A 54 1.42 9.42 -5.92
C PRO A 54 2.31 8.96 -4.77
N TRP A 55 3.56 9.42 -4.75
CA TRP A 55 4.46 9.21 -3.62
C TRP A 55 3.84 9.72 -2.33
N HIS A 56 3.79 8.87 -1.32
CA HIS A 56 3.26 9.20 0.00
C HIS A 56 3.84 8.28 1.07
N GLN A 57 3.60 8.63 2.29
CA GLN A 57 3.74 7.79 3.48
C GLN A 57 2.34 7.48 4.00
N ASP A 58 2.05 6.26 4.38
CA ASP A 58 0.76 5.88 4.97
C ASP A 58 0.44 6.75 6.19
N ASN A 59 1.46 7.08 6.99
CA ASN A 59 1.29 7.92 8.17
C ASN A 59 0.90 9.37 7.86
N GLY A 60 1.01 9.81 6.61
CA GLY A 60 0.44 11.08 6.15
C GLY A 60 -1.09 11.10 6.26
N TYR A 61 -1.73 9.96 6.05
CA TYR A 61 -3.18 9.78 6.23
C TYR A 61 -3.55 9.51 7.68
N TRP A 62 -2.82 8.63 8.35
CA TRP A 62 -3.23 8.05 9.63
C TRP A 62 -2.75 8.82 10.85
N ARG A 63 -1.62 9.51 10.75
CA ARG A 63 -1.04 10.35 11.79
C ARG A 63 -0.84 9.63 13.13
N CYS A 64 -0.49 8.35 13.07
CA CYS A 64 -0.20 7.56 14.26
C CYS A 64 1.00 8.13 15.02
N GLN A 65 0.91 8.12 16.35
CA GLN A 65 1.99 8.49 17.25
C GLN A 65 2.00 7.53 18.46
N PRO A 66 3.12 6.83 18.70
CA PRO A 66 4.30 6.77 17.83
C PRO A 66 3.98 6.19 16.45
N ALA A 67 4.82 6.49 15.45
CA ALA A 67 4.67 5.97 14.09
C ALA A 67 5.20 4.52 14.01
N GLU A 68 4.64 3.63 14.79
CA GLU A 68 5.03 2.20 14.91
C GLU A 68 3.95 1.31 14.28
N LEU A 69 3.71 1.52 12.99
CA LEU A 69 2.71 0.76 12.24
C LEU A 69 3.36 0.21 10.98
N ILE A 70 3.01 -1.02 10.63
CA ILE A 70 3.39 -1.68 9.37
C ILE A 70 2.15 -1.97 8.54
N SER A 71 2.31 -1.92 7.23
CA SER A 71 1.33 -2.40 6.26
C SER A 71 1.81 -3.72 5.65
N ILE A 72 0.96 -4.74 5.64
CA ILE A 72 1.20 -6.00 4.96
C ILE A 72 0.35 -6.01 3.69
N CYS A 73 0.99 -5.85 2.54
CA CYS A 73 0.33 -5.84 1.24
C CYS A 73 0.41 -7.22 0.59
N ILE A 74 -0.71 -7.92 0.48
CA ILE A 74 -0.81 -9.24 -0.12
C ILE A 74 -1.27 -9.07 -1.56
N ALA A 75 -0.52 -9.62 -2.50
CA ALA A 75 -0.87 -9.61 -3.92
C ALA A 75 -1.91 -10.71 -4.20
N LEU A 76 -3.13 -10.33 -4.54
CA LEU A 76 -4.17 -11.26 -4.97
C LEU A 76 -3.96 -11.71 -6.42
N ASP A 77 -3.32 -10.85 -7.21
CA ASP A 77 -2.89 -11.10 -8.59
C ASP A 77 -1.41 -10.79 -8.75
N ASP A 78 -0.80 -11.31 -9.83
CA ASP A 78 0.56 -10.94 -10.18
C ASP A 78 0.68 -9.43 -10.38
N ALA A 79 1.56 -8.81 -9.63
CA ALA A 79 1.89 -7.38 -9.75
C ALA A 79 3.32 -7.21 -10.25
N ASP A 80 3.51 -6.48 -11.35
CA ASP A 80 4.81 -6.19 -11.93
C ASP A 80 4.91 -4.73 -12.40
N THR A 81 6.01 -4.38 -13.03
CA THR A 81 6.27 -3.02 -13.51
C THR A 81 5.32 -2.57 -14.62
N THR A 82 4.59 -3.48 -15.24
CA THR A 82 3.65 -3.17 -16.33
C THR A 82 2.22 -3.00 -15.85
N ASN A 83 1.85 -3.58 -14.69
CA ASN A 83 0.51 -3.50 -14.12
C ASN A 83 0.45 -2.86 -12.73
N SER A 84 1.46 -2.00 -12.42
CA SER A 84 1.40 -1.15 -11.23
C SER A 84 1.80 -1.83 -9.91
N CYS A 85 2.88 -2.63 -9.92
CA CYS A 85 3.50 -3.03 -8.66
C CYS A 85 3.93 -1.78 -7.85
N MET A 86 4.09 -1.97 -6.56
CA MET A 86 4.55 -0.88 -5.70
C MET A 86 5.99 -0.49 -6.03
N ASN A 87 6.26 0.82 -5.97
CA ASN A 87 7.62 1.38 -5.99
C ASN A 87 7.88 1.99 -4.63
N VAL A 88 9.07 1.77 -4.09
CA VAL A 88 9.48 2.27 -2.77
C VAL A 88 10.79 3.02 -2.85
N LEU A 89 11.03 3.91 -1.89
CA LEU A 89 12.34 4.49 -1.62
C LEU A 89 12.96 3.76 -0.42
N PRO A 90 13.96 2.91 -0.64
CA PRO A 90 14.63 2.18 0.43
C PRO A 90 15.21 3.11 1.49
N GLY A 91 15.02 2.77 2.77
CA GLY A 91 15.55 3.57 3.88
C GLY A 91 14.70 4.78 4.28
N SER A 92 13.73 5.20 3.47
CA SER A 92 12.91 6.39 3.74
C SER A 92 12.10 6.34 5.05
N HIS A 93 11.85 5.15 5.58
CA HIS A 93 11.19 4.97 6.88
C HIS A 93 12.04 5.44 8.08
N LEU A 94 13.35 5.60 7.90
CA LEU A 94 14.28 6.11 8.91
C LEU A 94 14.29 7.64 8.97
N GLU A 95 13.67 8.28 8.01
CA GLU A 95 13.56 9.73 7.93
C GLU A 95 12.37 10.25 8.77
N LYS A 96 12.33 11.56 8.96
CA LYS A 96 11.18 12.20 9.59
C LYS A 96 9.94 12.12 8.68
N PRO A 97 8.73 12.17 9.26
CA PRO A 97 7.53 12.29 8.45
C PRO A 97 7.61 13.49 7.51
N HIS A 98 7.33 13.27 6.24
CA HIS A 98 7.29 14.30 5.22
C HIS A 98 6.01 15.13 5.31
N ASN A 99 6.10 16.38 4.88
CA ASN A 99 4.92 17.24 4.73
C ASN A 99 4.17 16.84 3.45
N HIS A 100 2.99 16.29 3.61
CA HIS A 100 2.13 15.91 2.50
C HIS A 100 1.25 17.08 2.05
N SER A 101 1.08 17.20 0.74
CA SER A 101 0.09 18.08 0.11
C SER A 101 -1.02 17.25 -0.54
N ARG A 102 -2.11 17.90 -0.95
CA ARG A 102 -3.11 17.23 -1.80
C ARG A 102 -2.51 16.92 -3.16
N ALA A 103 -2.69 15.69 -3.63
CA ALA A 103 -2.26 15.32 -4.97
C ALA A 103 -3.06 16.11 -6.02
N LYS A 104 -2.44 16.39 -7.16
CA LYS A 104 -3.06 17.12 -8.27
C LYS A 104 -2.98 16.29 -9.54
N GLN A 105 -4.03 16.39 -10.35
CA GLN A 105 -4.06 15.88 -11.70
C GLN A 105 -4.60 16.99 -12.60
N GLU A 106 -3.86 17.34 -13.65
CA GLU A 106 -4.24 18.43 -14.58
C GLU A 106 -4.64 19.73 -13.87
N GLN A 107 -3.87 20.12 -12.85
CA GLN A 107 -4.08 21.28 -11.96
C GLN A 107 -5.30 21.18 -11.03
N GLN A 108 -6.06 20.10 -11.05
CA GLN A 108 -7.15 19.84 -10.12
C GLN A 108 -6.68 19.01 -8.93
N GLU A 109 -7.03 19.42 -7.71
CA GLU A 109 -6.74 18.64 -6.51
C GLU A 109 -7.56 17.35 -6.48
N LEU A 110 -6.89 16.25 -6.06
CA LEU A 110 -7.52 14.97 -5.78
C LEU A 110 -7.75 14.87 -4.27
N PRO A 111 -8.97 15.12 -3.77
CA PRO A 111 -9.22 15.31 -2.33
C PRO A 111 -8.83 14.12 -1.45
N SER A 112 -8.87 12.91 -2.01
CA SER A 112 -8.59 11.65 -1.30
C SER A 112 -7.13 11.21 -1.36
N LEU A 113 -6.29 11.86 -2.18
CA LEU A 113 -4.90 11.46 -2.35
C LEU A 113 -3.93 12.51 -1.82
N LEU A 114 -2.94 12.04 -1.09
CA LEU A 114 -1.80 12.84 -0.63
C LEU A 114 -0.61 12.63 -1.57
N SER A 115 0.28 13.60 -1.63
CA SER A 115 1.53 13.53 -2.37
C SER A 115 2.69 14.20 -1.65
N VAL A 116 3.87 13.68 -1.92
CA VAL A 116 5.17 14.23 -1.49
C VAL A 116 6.06 14.27 -2.72
N GLU A 117 6.81 15.37 -2.88
CA GLU A 117 7.88 15.43 -3.89
C GLU A 117 9.11 14.70 -3.37
N VAL A 118 9.67 13.82 -4.20
CA VAL A 118 10.82 12.98 -3.84
C VAL A 118 11.81 12.91 -5.00
N ASP A 119 13.07 12.64 -4.69
CA ASP A 119 14.05 12.19 -5.69
C ASP A 119 13.83 10.70 -5.98
N GLU A 120 13.34 10.40 -7.15
CA GLU A 120 13.01 9.03 -7.57
C GLU A 120 14.23 8.21 -8.04
N SER A 121 15.41 8.79 -8.11
CA SER A 121 16.60 8.14 -8.67
C SER A 121 16.99 6.84 -7.99
N GLN A 122 16.61 6.70 -6.71
CA GLN A 122 16.86 5.51 -5.89
C GLN A 122 15.61 4.63 -5.69
N SER A 123 14.54 4.89 -6.45
CA SER A 123 13.31 4.11 -6.30
C SER A 123 13.49 2.67 -6.80
N VAL A 124 12.88 1.73 -6.09
CA VAL A 124 12.91 0.30 -6.41
C VAL A 124 11.50 -0.20 -6.61
N SER A 125 11.27 -0.91 -7.71
CA SER A 125 10.01 -1.61 -7.97
C SER A 125 9.97 -2.94 -7.23
N ILE A 126 8.81 -3.26 -6.63
CA ILE A 126 8.59 -4.48 -5.85
C ILE A 126 7.55 -5.35 -6.58
N PRO A 127 7.97 -6.16 -7.56
CA PRO A 127 7.05 -7.09 -8.19
C PRO A 127 6.70 -8.23 -7.24
N LEU A 128 5.42 -8.61 -7.21
CA LEU A 128 4.91 -9.71 -6.40
C LEU A 128 4.12 -10.68 -7.27
N LYS A 129 4.29 -11.97 -7.01
CA LYS A 129 3.38 -12.99 -7.51
C LYS A 129 2.14 -13.08 -6.64
N SER A 130 1.03 -13.53 -7.22
CA SER A 130 -0.19 -13.83 -6.47
C SER A 130 0.12 -14.75 -5.28
N GLY A 131 -0.42 -14.43 -4.12
CA GLY A 131 -0.17 -15.12 -2.85
C GLY A 131 1.09 -14.68 -2.10
N TYR A 132 1.94 -13.83 -2.68
CA TYR A 132 3.08 -13.23 -1.98
C TYR A 132 2.67 -11.93 -1.31
N ALA A 133 3.43 -11.55 -0.29
CA ALA A 133 3.22 -10.31 0.43
C ALA A 133 4.51 -9.49 0.52
N MET A 134 4.36 -8.18 0.60
CA MET A 134 5.41 -7.27 1.05
C MET A 134 4.97 -6.57 2.32
N VAL A 135 5.95 -6.22 3.15
CA VAL A 135 5.72 -5.45 4.37
C VAL A 135 6.49 -4.15 4.30
N HIS A 136 5.86 -3.07 4.68
CA HIS A 136 6.54 -1.77 4.78
C HIS A 136 6.07 -1.01 6.02
N HIS A 137 6.97 -0.19 6.54
CA HIS A 137 6.71 0.70 7.65
C HIS A 137 5.82 1.88 7.20
N CYS A 138 4.97 2.41 8.06
CA CYS A 138 4.06 3.51 7.71
C CYS A 138 4.75 4.82 7.29
N LEU A 139 6.05 4.96 7.56
CA LEU A 139 6.89 6.05 7.07
C LEU A 139 7.65 5.72 5.78
N THR A 140 7.52 4.52 5.21
CA THR A 140 8.14 4.21 3.93
C THR A 140 7.48 5.03 2.83
N LEU A 141 8.27 5.81 2.09
CA LEU A 141 7.81 6.49 0.89
C LEU A 141 7.56 5.46 -0.21
N HIS A 142 6.34 5.44 -0.72
CA HIS A 142 5.94 4.51 -1.77
C HIS A 142 4.90 5.11 -2.70
N ARG A 143 4.78 4.52 -3.89
CA ARG A 143 3.77 4.89 -4.89
C ARG A 143 3.33 3.68 -5.71
N GLN A 144 2.29 3.87 -6.49
CA GLN A 144 1.92 2.98 -7.59
C GLN A 144 1.70 3.78 -8.87
N ILE A 145 2.27 3.32 -9.97
CA ILE A 145 2.07 3.94 -11.27
C ILE A 145 0.67 3.63 -11.83
N GLN A 146 0.27 4.33 -12.87
CA GLN A 146 -0.96 4.02 -13.59
C GLN A 146 -0.83 2.66 -14.28
N THR A 147 -1.91 1.87 -14.29
CA THR A 147 -1.93 0.61 -15.02
C THR A 147 -1.96 0.86 -16.53
N GLY A 148 -0.92 0.38 -17.23
CA GLY A 148 -0.85 0.42 -18.70
C GLY A 148 -1.41 -0.81 -19.41
N GLN A 149 -1.80 -1.86 -18.68
CA GLN A 149 -2.09 -3.18 -19.24
C GLN A 149 -3.51 -3.45 -19.69
N THR A 150 -3.57 -4.41 -20.65
CA THR A 150 -4.79 -4.95 -21.25
C THR A 150 -5.40 -6.13 -20.50
N LYS A 151 -4.77 -6.70 -19.49
CA LYS A 151 -5.34 -7.77 -18.70
C LYS A 151 -6.32 -7.22 -17.67
N THR A 152 -7.57 -7.56 -17.84
CA THR A 152 -8.61 -7.39 -16.84
C THR A 152 -8.32 -8.38 -15.72
N VAL A 153 -8.17 -7.90 -14.52
CA VAL A 153 -8.31 -8.75 -13.34
C VAL A 153 -9.80 -9.04 -13.23
N GLU A 154 -10.18 -10.30 -13.31
CA GLU A 154 -11.58 -10.68 -13.16
C GLU A 154 -12.05 -10.35 -11.73
N PRO A 155 -13.19 -9.70 -11.56
CA PRO A 155 -13.74 -9.48 -10.21
C PRO A 155 -14.18 -10.83 -9.62
N TRP A 156 -13.83 -11.05 -8.39
CA TRP A 156 -14.24 -12.20 -7.55
C TRP A 156 -15.74 -12.17 -7.24
#